data_7a5201a0c6d403ccbdae2ba589dffd77
#
_entry.id   7a5201a0c6d403ccbdae2ba589dffd77
#
_cell.length_a   1.000
_cell.length_b   1.000
_cell.length_c   1.000
_cell.angle_alpha   90.00
_cell.angle_beta   90.00
_cell.angle_gamma   90.00
#
_symmetry.space_group_name_H-M   'P 1'
#
loop_
_entity.id
_entity.type
_entity.pdbx_description
1 polymer ?
#
loop_
_entity_poly.entity_id
_entity_poly.type
_entity_poly.pdbx_seq_one_letter_code
_entity_poly.pdbx_strand_id
1 'polypeptide(L)' 'MVTTQDIPLKVLSEKLGVSAVEITKRLFKEGIMKGINDSIDYENALMIAMDLGIDL' A
#
# COMPACT_ATOMS: atom_id res chain seq x y z
N MET A 1 16.58 8.48 15.05
CA MET A 1 16.71 8.18 13.68
C MET A 1 15.53 7.44 13.11
N VAL A 2 14.98 7.95 12.08
CA VAL A 2 13.79 7.35 11.50
C VAL A 2 14.15 6.65 10.21
N THR A 3 13.84 5.41 10.16
CA THR A 3 13.99 4.66 8.94
C THR A 3 12.61 4.46 8.37
N THR A 4 12.33 5.15 7.32
CA THR A 4 11.11 4.89 6.59
C THR A 4 11.36 3.69 5.71
N GLN A 5 10.58 2.66 5.92
CA GLN A 5 10.65 1.49 5.07
C GLN A 5 9.59 1.61 4.00
N ASP A 6 10.04 1.74 2.78
CA ASP A 6 9.11 1.76 1.66
C ASP A 6 8.78 0.32 1.28
N ILE A 7 7.50 0.08 1.06
CA ILE A 7 7.03 -1.23 0.69
C ILE A 7 6.55 -1.17 -0.75
N PRO A 8 7.16 -1.95 -1.64
CA PRO A 8 6.67 -2.00 -3.02
C PRO A 8 5.23 -2.47 -3.06
N LEU A 9 4.44 -1.86 -3.90
CA LEU A 9 3.03 -2.25 -4.01
C LEU A 9 2.90 -3.71 -4.38
N LYS A 10 3.86 -4.21 -5.14
CA LYS A 10 3.86 -5.62 -5.51
C LYS A 10 3.91 -6.51 -4.28
N VAL A 11 4.84 -6.20 -3.37
CA VAL A 11 4.99 -7.00 -2.15
C VAL A 11 3.78 -6.80 -1.26
N LEU A 12 3.30 -5.57 -1.17
CA LEU A 12 2.13 -5.29 -0.35
C LEU A 12 0.92 -6.07 -0.85
N SER A 13 0.74 -6.14 -2.16
CA SER A 13 -0.38 -6.87 -2.73
C SER A 13 -0.33 -8.34 -2.34
N GLU A 14 0.87 -8.91 -2.33
CA GLU A 14 1.04 -10.30 -1.95
C GLU A 14 0.72 -10.51 -0.47
N LYS A 15 1.19 -9.57 0.36
CA LYS A 15 0.94 -9.69 1.78
C LYS A 15 -0.53 -9.53 2.12
N LEU A 16 -1.22 -8.65 1.43
CA LEU A 16 -2.63 -8.40 1.69
C LEU A 16 -3.53 -9.38 0.95
N GLY A 17 -2.99 -10.07 -0.03
CA GLY A 17 -3.80 -10.99 -0.81
C GLY A 17 -4.74 -10.31 -1.78
N VAL A 18 -4.42 -9.08 -2.17
CA VAL A 18 -5.20 -8.34 -3.16
C VAL A 18 -4.28 -7.95 -4.30
N SER A 19 -4.87 -7.58 -5.42
CA SER A 19 -4.04 -7.20 -6.56
C SER A 19 -3.48 -5.81 -6.36
N ALA A 20 -2.32 -5.57 -6.98
CA ALA A 20 -1.69 -4.26 -6.87
C ALA A 20 -2.56 -3.16 -7.45
N VAL A 21 -3.39 -3.51 -8.43
CA VAL A 21 -4.30 -2.53 -9.02
C VAL A 21 -5.29 -2.05 -7.97
N GLU A 22 -5.77 -2.95 -7.13
CA GLU A 22 -6.68 -2.58 -6.07
C GLU A 22 -6.03 -1.58 -5.11
N ILE A 23 -4.79 -1.87 -4.75
CA ILE A 23 -4.06 -0.97 -3.84
C ILE A 23 -3.89 0.40 -4.50
N THR A 24 -3.56 0.42 -5.78
CA THR A 24 -3.38 1.66 -6.49
C THR A 24 -4.67 2.47 -6.49
N LYS A 25 -5.79 1.80 -6.70
CA LYS A 25 -7.08 2.48 -6.69
C LYS A 25 -7.36 3.10 -5.33
N ARG A 26 -7.05 2.37 -4.27
CA ARG A 26 -7.26 2.90 -2.92
C ARG A 26 -6.39 4.13 -2.69
N LEU A 27 -5.14 4.07 -3.16
CA LEU A 27 -4.25 5.21 -3.01
C LEU A 27 -4.79 6.42 -3.75
N PHE A 28 -5.34 6.21 -4.93
CA PHE A 28 -5.93 7.31 -5.69
C PHE A 28 -7.04 7.97 -4.90
N LYS A 29 -7.85 7.17 -4.21
CA LYS A 29 -8.94 7.71 -3.40
C LYS A 29 -8.41 8.61 -2.31
N GLU A 30 -7.24 8.29 -1.78
CA GLU A 30 -6.61 9.08 -0.73
C GLU A 30 -5.82 10.25 -1.29
N GLY A 31 -5.82 10.41 -2.61
CA GLY A 31 -5.08 11.48 -3.23
C GLY A 31 -3.62 11.15 -3.47
N ILE A 32 -3.26 9.90 -3.36
CA ILE A 32 -1.88 9.46 -3.56
C ILE A 32 -1.76 8.87 -4.94
N MET A 33 -0.90 9.46 -5.74
CA MET A 33 -0.71 9.00 -7.12
C MET A 33 0.52 8.11 -7.18
N LYS A 34 0.30 6.83 -7.01
CA LYS A 34 1.36 5.83 -7.09
C LYS A 34 0.97 4.76 -8.10
N GLY A 35 1.96 4.28 -8.83
CA GLY A 35 1.74 3.22 -9.79
C GLY A 35 2.06 1.86 -9.20
N ILE A 36 1.85 0.82 -10.01
CA ILE A 36 2.08 -0.54 -9.55
C ILE A 36 3.55 -0.76 -9.23
N ASN A 37 4.43 -0.07 -9.94
CA ASN A 37 5.87 -0.23 -9.72
C ASN A 37 6.41 0.67 -8.62
N ASP A 38 5.56 1.48 -8.03
CA ASP A 38 5.98 2.38 -6.96
C ASP A 38 5.91 1.68 -5.62
N SER A 39 6.41 2.37 -4.60
CA SER A 39 6.33 1.86 -3.23
C SER A 39 5.73 2.95 -2.36
N ILE A 40 5.24 2.55 -1.19
CA ILE A 40 4.62 3.49 -0.27
C ILE A 40 5.21 3.28 1.12
N ASP A 41 4.98 4.28 1.97
CA ASP A 41 5.41 4.21 3.35
C ASP A 41 4.66 3.10 4.08
N TYR A 42 5.28 2.62 5.15
CA TYR A 42 4.64 1.62 5.97
C TYR A 42 3.32 2.15 6.55
N GLU A 43 3.31 3.42 6.92
CA GLU A 43 2.09 4.03 7.46
C GLU A 43 0.96 3.99 6.44
N ASN A 44 1.27 4.33 5.20
CA ASN A 44 0.25 4.27 4.16
C ASN A 44 -0.17 2.84 3.89
N ALA A 45 0.78 1.92 3.97
CA ALA A 45 0.44 0.51 3.81
C ALA A 45 -0.51 0.06 4.89
N LEU A 46 -0.29 0.50 6.12
CA LEU A 46 -1.18 0.18 7.21
C LEU A 46 -2.58 0.74 6.97
N MET A 47 -2.65 1.96 6.47
CA MET A 47 -3.94 2.57 6.17
C MET A 47 -4.71 1.74 5.14
N ILE A 48 -4.03 1.32 4.11
CA ILE A 48 -4.67 0.51 3.07
C ILE A 48 -5.12 -0.81 3.65
N ALA A 49 -4.28 -1.43 4.48
CA ALA A 49 -4.64 -2.71 5.08
C ALA A 49 -5.88 -2.57 5.95
N MET A 50 -5.92 -1.51 6.74
CA MET A 50 -7.08 -1.27 7.61
C MET A 50 -8.33 -1.01 6.79
N ASP A 51 -8.18 -0.28 5.69
CA ASP A 51 -9.30 0.02 4.82
C ASP A 51 -9.87 -1.25 4.20
N LEU A 52 -9.00 -2.22 3.94
CA LEU A 52 -9.42 -3.50 3.39
C LEU A 52 -9.85 -4.48 4.47
N GLY A 53 -9.65 -4.11 5.71
CA GLY A 53 -10.02 -5.00 6.82
C GLY A 53 -9.03 -6.12 7.03
N ILE A 54 -7.78 -5.90 6.70
CA ILE A 54 -6.74 -6.92 6.79
C ILE A 54 -5.72 -6.50 7.84
N ASP A 55 -5.30 -7.45 8.64
CA ASP A 55 -4.24 -7.23 9.63
C ASP A 55 -2.90 -7.37 8.95
N LEU A 56 -2.06 -6.39 9.18
CA LEU A 56 -0.74 -6.39 8.60
C LEU A 56 0.30 -6.83 9.62
#